data_4d4fc91a52a5aae887ca917917652df7
#
_entry.id   4d4fc91a52a5aae887ca917917652df7
#
_cell.length_a   1.000
_cell.length_b   1.000
_cell.length_c   1.000
_cell.angle_alpha   90.00
_cell.angle_beta   90.00
_cell.angle_gamma   90.00
#
_symmetry.space_group_name_H-M   'P 1'
#
loop_
_entity.id
_entity.type
_entity.pdbx_description
1 polymer ?
#
loop_
_entity_poly.entity_id
_entity_poly.type
_entity_poly.pdbx_seq_one_letter_code
_entity_poly.pdbx_strand_id
1 'polypeptide(L)'
;LGERERLCAAIEDRDLIEYFYLDQDMKGVFHTLEALDLRLDERPDVVPFNAAVKGYIGAVDGQGNPWIAKRAETKEALLYFRLCTLAYLIDHRLGTLAAPTGVAKIDSKLYRITKVVRNSIQIGSYNYLEEPYLEILRKDLLNRWLFFDEDRNPNNYLVVRNRKEKPFVVVIDYDKADLASENMKITGDPDKFGWFRTEKTRFLSPLRPPNFEGVPIDVFENRLKEMVSITREELLGVAMPLLEGHASSDFAGKIVDLLLARVKYIEEYFRRMFKSATETKNKCNDSDYSMFGASFIDMYKGKK
;
A
#
# COMPACT_ATOMS: atom_id res chain seq x y z
N LEU A 1 5.74 -6.72 19.55
CA LEU A 1 5.46 -7.31 18.24
C LEU A 1 5.22 -6.20 17.25
N GLY A 2 5.89 -6.23 16.09
CA GLY A 2 5.66 -5.34 14.97
C GLY A 2 4.32 -5.61 14.27
N GLU A 3 3.90 -4.71 13.37
CA GLU A 3 2.64 -4.86 12.63
C GLU A 3 2.60 -6.15 11.79
N ARG A 4 3.71 -6.52 11.14
CA ARG A 4 3.81 -7.76 10.36
C ARG A 4 3.64 -9.00 11.24
N GLU A 5 4.28 -9.05 12.40
CA GLU A 5 4.15 -10.17 13.35
C GLU A 5 2.73 -10.30 13.89
N ARG A 6 2.06 -9.16 14.15
CA ARG A 6 0.65 -9.12 14.53
C ARG A 6 -0.25 -9.63 13.40
N LEU A 7 0.06 -9.27 12.16
CA LEU A 7 -0.66 -9.75 10.97
C LEU A 7 -0.51 -11.28 10.85
N CYS A 8 0.71 -11.83 10.96
CA CYS A 8 0.96 -13.26 10.94
C CYS A 8 0.15 -13.98 12.04
N ALA A 9 0.18 -13.45 13.27
CA ALA A 9 -0.58 -14.01 14.38
C ALA A 9 -2.10 -13.96 14.14
N ALA A 10 -2.60 -12.92 13.46
CA ALA A 10 -4.02 -12.77 13.15
C ALA A 10 -4.49 -13.66 11.99
N ILE A 11 -3.62 -13.94 11.02
CA ILE A 11 -3.92 -14.80 9.86
C ILE A 11 -4.11 -16.25 10.29
N GLU A 12 -3.30 -16.76 11.22
CA GLU A 12 -3.36 -18.15 11.73
C GLU A 12 -3.44 -19.22 10.61
N ASP A 13 -2.85 -18.92 9.46
CA ASP A 13 -2.86 -19.79 8.29
C ASP A 13 -1.47 -19.75 7.64
N ARG A 14 -0.75 -20.85 7.80
CA ARG A 14 0.64 -20.94 7.35
C ARG A 14 0.75 -20.84 5.83
N ASP A 15 -0.21 -21.41 5.10
CA ASP A 15 -0.17 -21.38 3.63
C ASP A 15 -0.31 -19.93 3.12
N LEU A 16 -1.18 -19.11 3.74
CA LEU A 16 -1.28 -17.68 3.41
C LEU A 16 -0.02 -16.91 3.80
N ILE A 17 0.55 -17.19 4.99
CA ILE A 17 1.78 -16.55 5.45
C ILE A 17 2.92 -16.82 4.48
N GLU A 18 3.14 -18.08 4.09
CA GLU A 18 4.16 -18.47 3.13
C GLU A 18 3.86 -17.94 1.71
N TYR A 19 2.58 -17.95 1.30
CA TYR A 19 2.17 -17.45 -0.01
C TYR A 19 2.51 -15.98 -0.21
N PHE A 20 2.35 -15.15 0.83
CA PHE A 20 2.63 -13.72 0.82
C PHE A 20 3.99 -13.35 1.43
N TYR A 21 4.84 -14.33 1.75
CA TYR A 21 6.18 -14.14 2.34
C TYR A 21 6.18 -13.35 3.66
N LEU A 22 5.10 -13.42 4.44
CA LEU A 22 4.96 -12.63 5.67
C LEU A 22 5.90 -13.05 6.79
N ASP A 23 6.44 -14.26 6.73
CA ASP A 23 7.46 -14.80 7.65
C ASP A 23 8.87 -14.25 7.37
N GLN A 24 9.06 -13.54 6.27
CA GLN A 24 10.33 -12.94 5.87
C GLN A 24 10.36 -11.44 6.15
N ASP A 25 11.53 -10.90 6.44
CA ASP A 25 11.73 -9.45 6.46
C ASP A 25 11.84 -8.87 5.03
N MET A 26 11.88 -7.55 4.93
CA MET A 26 11.93 -6.84 3.64
C MET A 26 13.10 -7.30 2.76
N LYS A 27 14.27 -7.52 3.35
CA LYS A 27 15.46 -7.99 2.64
C LYS A 27 15.32 -9.44 2.19
N GLY A 28 14.76 -10.30 3.04
CA GLY A 28 14.47 -11.70 2.71
C GLY A 28 13.52 -11.82 1.52
N VAL A 29 12.42 -11.05 1.54
CA VAL A 29 11.47 -11.00 0.41
C VAL A 29 12.14 -10.49 -0.86
N PHE A 30 12.97 -9.44 -0.76
CA PHE A 30 13.72 -8.94 -1.92
C PHE A 30 14.55 -10.04 -2.56
N HIS A 31 15.36 -10.78 -1.78
CA HIS A 31 16.15 -11.89 -2.29
C HIS A 31 15.30 -13.05 -2.83
N THR A 32 14.17 -13.33 -2.19
CA THR A 32 13.23 -14.35 -2.69
C THR A 32 12.72 -13.97 -4.08
N LEU A 33 12.32 -12.70 -4.28
CA LEU A 33 11.84 -12.21 -5.58
C LEU A 33 12.93 -12.24 -6.66
N GLU A 34 14.19 -11.91 -6.32
CA GLU A 34 15.33 -11.98 -7.25
C GLU A 34 15.69 -13.42 -7.66
N ALA A 35 15.51 -14.38 -6.74
CA ALA A 35 15.81 -15.78 -6.95
C ALA A 35 14.70 -16.58 -7.61
N LEU A 36 13.55 -15.96 -7.95
CA LEU A 36 12.42 -16.65 -8.56
C LEU A 36 12.82 -17.23 -9.93
N ASP A 37 12.61 -18.53 -10.08
CA ASP A 37 12.65 -19.22 -11.38
C ASP A 37 11.25 -19.22 -11.98
N LEU A 38 11.02 -18.34 -12.95
CA LEU A 38 9.74 -18.12 -13.59
C LEU A 38 9.78 -18.59 -15.04
N ARG A 39 8.69 -19.24 -15.46
CA ARG A 39 8.42 -19.60 -16.85
C ARG A 39 7.14 -18.89 -17.31
N LEU A 40 7.10 -18.48 -18.58
CA LEU A 40 5.87 -17.96 -19.19
C LEU A 40 4.81 -19.05 -19.21
N ASP A 41 3.58 -18.65 -18.97
CA ASP A 41 2.41 -19.53 -18.97
C ASP A 41 1.33 -18.91 -19.88
N GLU A 42 1.12 -19.53 -21.03
CA GLU A 42 0.20 -19.00 -22.03
C GLU A 42 -1.27 -19.35 -21.75
N ARG A 43 -1.56 -20.04 -20.63
CA ARG A 43 -2.93 -20.36 -20.28
C ARG A 43 -3.75 -19.10 -20.03
N PRO A 44 -4.90 -18.89 -20.70
CA PRO A 44 -5.66 -17.65 -20.63
C PRO A 44 -6.33 -17.41 -19.27
N ASP A 45 -6.51 -18.45 -18.47
CA ASP A 45 -7.13 -18.40 -17.14
C ASP A 45 -6.16 -17.91 -16.04
N VAL A 46 -4.87 -17.82 -16.35
CA VAL A 46 -3.85 -17.35 -15.39
C VAL A 46 -3.86 -15.82 -15.25
N VAL A 47 -4.19 -15.11 -16.33
CA VAL A 47 -4.14 -13.64 -16.36
C VAL A 47 -5.56 -13.06 -16.21
N PRO A 48 -5.84 -12.30 -15.14
CA PRO A 48 -7.10 -11.58 -15.04
C PRO A 48 -7.34 -10.67 -16.25
N PHE A 49 -8.58 -10.62 -16.74
CA PHE A 49 -8.94 -9.87 -17.96
C PHE A 49 -8.38 -8.43 -17.97
N ASN A 50 -8.55 -7.71 -16.86
CA ASN A 50 -8.05 -6.34 -16.74
C ASN A 50 -6.51 -6.23 -16.85
N ALA A 51 -5.79 -7.25 -16.42
CA ALA A 51 -4.34 -7.30 -16.56
C ALA A 51 -3.93 -7.64 -18.00
N ALA A 52 -4.63 -8.56 -18.65
CA ALA A 52 -4.40 -8.91 -20.06
C ALA A 52 -4.56 -7.69 -20.98
N VAL A 53 -5.60 -6.87 -20.76
CA VAL A 53 -5.83 -5.62 -21.51
C VAL A 53 -4.69 -4.63 -21.32
N LYS A 54 -4.03 -4.62 -20.14
CA LYS A 54 -2.86 -3.79 -19.85
C LYS A 54 -1.54 -4.38 -20.39
N GLY A 55 -1.60 -5.49 -21.13
CA GLY A 55 -0.43 -6.16 -21.71
C GLY A 55 0.36 -7.04 -20.75
N TYR A 56 -0.26 -7.50 -19.66
CA TYR A 56 0.31 -8.55 -18.82
C TYR A 56 0.11 -9.91 -19.46
N ILE A 57 1.08 -10.77 -19.27
CA ILE A 57 1.09 -12.18 -19.66
C ILE A 57 1.20 -13.08 -18.43
N GLY A 58 0.82 -14.34 -18.55
CA GLY A 58 0.96 -15.31 -17.46
C GLY A 58 2.39 -15.78 -17.27
N ALA A 59 2.72 -16.11 -16.03
CA ALA A 59 3.94 -16.81 -15.67
C ALA A 59 3.65 -17.76 -14.49
N VAL A 60 4.54 -18.73 -14.28
CA VAL A 60 4.44 -19.71 -13.20
C VAL A 60 5.80 -19.90 -12.56
N ASP A 61 5.86 -19.95 -11.22
CA ASP A 61 7.09 -20.25 -10.50
C ASP A 61 7.34 -21.76 -10.36
N GLY A 62 8.51 -22.13 -9.84
CA GLY A 62 8.90 -23.52 -9.64
C GLY A 62 7.98 -24.33 -8.71
N GLN A 63 7.15 -23.64 -7.91
CA GLN A 63 6.14 -24.24 -7.02
C GLN A 63 4.74 -24.33 -7.67
N GLY A 64 4.61 -23.86 -8.91
CA GLY A 64 3.34 -23.83 -9.63
C GLY A 64 2.42 -22.68 -9.24
N ASN A 65 2.91 -21.65 -8.55
CA ASN A 65 2.11 -20.47 -8.27
C ASN A 65 2.01 -19.58 -9.51
N PRO A 66 0.81 -19.03 -9.81
CA PRO A 66 0.61 -18.15 -10.93
C PRO A 66 1.10 -16.72 -10.63
N TRP A 67 1.69 -16.13 -11.65
CA TRP A 67 2.15 -14.75 -11.68
C TRP A 67 1.63 -14.05 -12.93
N ILE A 68 1.44 -12.76 -12.88
CA ILE A 68 1.32 -11.92 -14.06
C ILE A 68 2.63 -11.20 -14.28
N ALA A 69 3.03 -11.08 -15.54
CA ALA A 69 4.31 -10.51 -15.94
C ALA A 69 4.10 -9.45 -17.03
N LYS A 70 4.77 -8.32 -16.89
CA LYS A 70 4.78 -7.24 -17.90
C LYS A 70 6.22 -6.93 -18.28
N ARG A 71 6.52 -7.03 -19.56
CA ARG A 71 7.88 -6.81 -20.06
C ARG A 71 8.30 -5.35 -19.91
N ALA A 72 9.54 -5.13 -19.48
CA ALA A 72 10.17 -3.82 -19.52
C ALA A 72 10.73 -3.59 -20.92
N GLU A 73 10.11 -2.72 -21.70
CA GLU A 73 10.53 -2.42 -23.07
C GLU A 73 11.62 -1.34 -23.12
N THR A 74 11.70 -0.50 -22.10
CA THR A 74 12.68 0.60 -22.00
C THR A 74 13.35 0.63 -20.62
N LYS A 75 14.45 1.38 -20.51
CA LYS A 75 15.12 1.59 -19.21
C LYS A 75 14.23 2.35 -18.22
N GLU A 76 13.44 3.28 -18.71
CA GLU A 76 12.49 4.07 -17.91
C GLU A 76 11.37 3.18 -17.36
N ALA A 77 10.83 2.27 -18.20
CA ALA A 77 9.85 1.28 -17.75
C ALA A 77 10.45 0.36 -16.67
N LEU A 78 11.69 -0.06 -16.83
CA LEU A 78 12.37 -0.89 -15.84
C LEU A 78 12.61 -0.14 -14.53
N LEU A 79 13.04 1.12 -14.56
CA LEU A 79 13.19 1.95 -13.37
C LEU A 79 11.85 2.09 -12.65
N TYR A 80 10.80 2.38 -13.38
CA TYR A 80 9.44 2.47 -12.85
C TYR A 80 9.01 1.15 -12.16
N PHE A 81 9.24 -0.01 -12.78
CA PHE A 81 8.93 -1.31 -12.18
C PHE A 81 9.71 -1.57 -10.89
N ARG A 82 10.95 -1.11 -10.82
CA ARG A 82 11.78 -1.21 -9.60
C ARG A 82 11.28 -0.30 -8.48
N LEU A 83 10.80 0.91 -8.81
CA LEU A 83 10.16 1.77 -7.82
C LEU A 83 8.84 1.18 -7.30
N CYS A 84 8.04 0.53 -8.15
CA CYS A 84 6.88 -0.24 -7.70
C CYS A 84 7.26 -1.40 -6.76
N THR A 85 8.37 -2.08 -7.06
CA THR A 85 8.91 -3.13 -6.19
C THR A 85 9.33 -2.56 -4.83
N LEU A 86 9.99 -1.41 -4.81
CA LEU A 86 10.37 -0.74 -3.56
C LEU A 86 9.16 -0.36 -2.73
N ALA A 87 8.10 0.16 -3.35
CA ALA A 87 6.84 0.46 -2.67
C ALA A 87 6.22 -0.80 -2.03
N TYR A 88 6.18 -1.91 -2.77
CA TYR A 88 5.72 -3.20 -2.23
C TYR A 88 6.57 -3.66 -1.04
N LEU A 89 7.90 -3.59 -1.14
CA LEU A 89 8.79 -4.02 -0.06
C LEU A 89 8.58 -3.19 1.21
N ILE A 90 8.35 -1.89 1.08
CA ILE A 90 8.04 -1.01 2.19
C ILE A 90 6.66 -1.35 2.79
N ASP A 91 5.64 -1.59 1.96
CA ASP A 91 4.33 -2.06 2.43
C ASP A 91 4.45 -3.35 3.24
N HIS A 92 5.21 -4.30 2.72
CA HIS A 92 5.51 -5.55 3.42
C HIS A 92 6.19 -5.29 4.77
N ARG A 93 7.19 -4.39 4.83
CA ARG A 93 7.86 -4.00 6.07
C ARG A 93 6.90 -3.38 7.08
N LEU A 94 5.93 -2.63 6.61
CA LEU A 94 4.91 -1.98 7.44
C LEU A 94 3.79 -2.93 7.90
N GLY A 95 3.86 -4.22 7.55
CA GLY A 95 2.84 -5.20 7.93
C GLY A 95 1.56 -5.10 7.11
N THR A 96 1.62 -4.62 5.89
CA THR A 96 0.52 -4.67 4.94
C THR A 96 0.50 -6.03 4.26
N LEU A 97 -0.67 -6.68 4.21
CA LEU A 97 -0.86 -7.85 3.37
C LEU A 97 -0.97 -7.38 1.91
N ALA A 98 0.06 -7.64 1.12
CA ALA A 98 0.13 -7.17 -0.26
C ALA A 98 0.56 -8.31 -1.22
N ALA A 99 0.09 -8.25 -2.46
CA ALA A 99 0.51 -9.20 -3.48
C ALA A 99 2.01 -9.04 -3.78
N PRO A 100 2.82 -10.09 -3.65
CA PRO A 100 4.24 -10.03 -3.95
C PRO A 100 4.50 -9.44 -5.34
N THR A 101 5.25 -8.35 -5.38
CA THR A 101 5.54 -7.59 -6.61
C THR A 101 7.03 -7.35 -6.72
N GLY A 102 7.60 -7.66 -7.89
CA GLY A 102 9.03 -7.54 -8.10
C GLY A 102 9.42 -7.37 -9.58
N VAL A 103 10.71 -7.42 -9.82
CA VAL A 103 11.28 -7.52 -11.15
C VAL A 103 12.01 -8.85 -11.25
N ALA A 104 11.72 -9.63 -12.28
CA ALA A 104 12.37 -10.91 -12.54
C ALA A 104 12.84 -11.02 -13.98
N LYS A 105 13.83 -11.88 -14.20
CA LYS A 105 14.33 -12.22 -15.51
C LYS A 105 13.65 -13.51 -16.00
N ILE A 106 12.97 -13.43 -17.15
CA ILE A 106 12.35 -14.57 -17.82
C ILE A 106 12.91 -14.60 -19.25
N ASP A 107 13.49 -15.71 -19.67
CA ASP A 107 14.09 -15.86 -21.00
C ASP A 107 15.01 -14.70 -21.40
N SER A 108 15.91 -14.33 -20.51
CA SER A 108 16.86 -13.21 -20.70
C SER A 108 16.23 -11.81 -20.77
N LYS A 109 14.93 -11.65 -20.62
CA LYS A 109 14.22 -10.36 -20.62
C LYS A 109 13.77 -10.01 -19.20
N LEU A 110 13.67 -8.73 -18.90
CA LEU A 110 13.22 -8.24 -17.59
C LEU A 110 11.72 -7.94 -17.62
N TYR A 111 11.04 -8.39 -16.59
CA TYR A 111 9.61 -8.24 -16.41
C TYR A 111 9.31 -7.70 -15.02
N ARG A 112 8.31 -6.82 -14.91
CA ARG A 112 7.59 -6.66 -13.66
C ARG A 112 6.73 -7.89 -13.46
N ILE A 113 6.77 -8.44 -12.27
CA ILE A 113 5.99 -9.59 -11.87
C ILE A 113 5.11 -9.24 -10.67
N THR A 114 3.90 -9.80 -10.63
CA THR A 114 3.03 -9.73 -9.47
C THR A 114 2.36 -11.08 -9.27
N LYS A 115 2.42 -11.61 -8.04
CA LYS A 115 1.82 -12.89 -7.70
C LYS A 115 0.30 -12.80 -7.78
N VAL A 116 -0.35 -13.73 -8.46
CA VAL A 116 -1.81 -13.74 -8.58
C VAL A 116 -2.43 -14.14 -7.25
N VAL A 117 -3.33 -13.32 -6.74
CA VAL A 117 -4.03 -13.60 -5.49
C VAL A 117 -5.17 -14.57 -5.76
N ARG A 118 -4.96 -15.86 -5.43
CA ARG A 118 -5.94 -16.92 -5.62
C ARG A 118 -7.11 -16.78 -4.65
N ASN A 119 -8.27 -17.29 -5.06
CA ASN A 119 -9.47 -17.39 -4.21
C ASN A 119 -9.84 -16.04 -3.56
N SER A 120 -9.69 -14.97 -4.31
CA SER A 120 -9.94 -13.61 -3.84
C SER A 120 -11.16 -12.99 -4.50
N ILE A 121 -11.79 -12.06 -3.80
CA ILE A 121 -12.94 -11.28 -4.30
C ILE A 121 -12.58 -9.80 -4.11
N GLN A 122 -12.95 -8.96 -5.06
CA GLN A 122 -12.73 -7.51 -4.94
C GLN A 122 -13.47 -6.95 -3.71
N ILE A 123 -12.84 -6.05 -2.98
CA ILE A 123 -13.40 -5.47 -1.75
C ILE A 123 -14.73 -4.73 -2.02
N GLY A 124 -14.93 -4.23 -3.22
CA GLY A 124 -16.19 -3.60 -3.64
C GLY A 124 -17.43 -4.51 -3.58
N SER A 125 -17.24 -5.83 -3.47
CA SER A 125 -18.32 -6.81 -3.25
C SER A 125 -18.75 -6.93 -1.78
N TYR A 126 -18.07 -6.22 -0.87
CA TYR A 126 -18.36 -6.19 0.58
C TYR A 126 -18.74 -4.79 1.02
N ASN A 127 -19.34 -4.67 2.20
CA ASN A 127 -19.49 -3.38 2.87
C ASN A 127 -18.14 -2.98 3.51
N TYR A 128 -17.25 -2.41 2.71
CA TYR A 128 -15.91 -2.02 3.15
C TYR A 128 -15.88 -0.81 4.09
N LEU A 129 -17.03 -0.18 4.35
CA LEU A 129 -17.18 0.89 5.35
C LEU A 129 -17.43 0.35 6.77
N GLU A 130 -17.43 -0.98 6.91
CA GLU A 130 -17.57 -1.67 8.19
C GLU A 130 -16.31 -2.46 8.52
N GLU A 131 -16.16 -2.78 9.81
CA GLU A 131 -15.06 -3.63 10.26
C GLU A 131 -15.24 -5.08 9.75
N PRO A 132 -14.17 -5.81 9.48
CA PRO A 132 -12.75 -5.44 9.70
C PRO A 132 -12.10 -4.66 8.55
N TYR A 133 -12.82 -4.40 7.46
CA TYR A 133 -12.25 -3.79 6.25
C TYR A 133 -11.83 -2.34 6.47
N LEU A 134 -12.66 -1.59 7.18
CA LEU A 134 -12.47 -0.15 7.39
C LEU A 134 -11.16 0.14 8.16
N GLU A 135 -10.86 -0.65 9.19
CA GLU A 135 -9.60 -0.51 9.94
C GLU A 135 -8.38 -0.72 9.04
N ILE A 136 -8.41 -1.75 8.20
CA ILE A 136 -7.30 -2.06 7.29
C ILE A 136 -7.11 -0.95 6.26
N LEU A 137 -8.21 -0.44 5.69
CA LEU A 137 -8.15 0.68 4.74
C LEU A 137 -7.62 1.97 5.39
N ARG A 138 -7.95 2.22 6.65
CA ARG A 138 -7.41 3.36 7.41
C ARG A 138 -5.90 3.24 7.62
N LYS A 139 -5.41 2.06 7.97
CA LYS A 139 -3.96 1.80 8.08
C LYS A 139 -3.27 1.97 6.73
N ASP A 140 -3.85 1.45 5.67
CA ASP A 140 -3.30 1.56 4.31
C ASP A 140 -3.23 3.01 3.82
N LEU A 141 -4.12 3.88 4.27
CA LEU A 141 -4.09 5.30 3.92
C LEU A 141 -2.74 5.94 4.25
N LEU A 142 -2.15 5.63 5.42
CA LEU A 142 -0.83 6.14 5.79
C LEU A 142 0.25 5.70 4.81
N ASN A 143 0.21 4.45 4.38
CA ASN A 143 1.14 3.91 3.40
C ASN A 143 0.96 4.59 2.04
N ARG A 144 -0.30 4.85 1.64
CA ARG A 144 -0.57 5.58 0.37
C ARG A 144 -0.03 6.99 0.40
N TRP A 145 -0.08 7.66 1.53
CA TRP A 145 0.56 8.96 1.72
C TRP A 145 2.09 8.86 1.61
N LEU A 146 2.68 7.83 2.19
CA LEU A 146 4.12 7.60 2.08
C LEU A 146 4.56 7.41 0.63
N PHE A 147 3.77 6.70 -0.17
CA PHE A 147 4.09 6.41 -1.57
C PHE A 147 3.59 7.46 -2.55
N PHE A 148 2.86 8.45 -2.09
CA PHE A 148 2.17 9.41 -2.94
C PHE A 148 1.33 8.72 -4.03
N ASP A 149 0.59 7.69 -3.62
CA ASP A 149 -0.21 6.84 -4.49
C ASP A 149 -1.65 7.33 -4.55
N GLU A 150 -2.02 7.94 -5.68
CA GLU A 150 -3.34 8.53 -5.89
C GLU A 150 -4.39 7.55 -6.43
N ASP A 151 -4.00 6.36 -6.87
CA ASP A 151 -4.92 5.42 -7.52
C ASP A 151 -5.41 4.33 -6.58
N ARG A 152 -5.98 4.72 -5.44
CA ARG A 152 -6.62 3.78 -4.52
C ARG A 152 -8.12 3.79 -4.70
N ASN A 153 -8.62 2.74 -5.31
CA ASN A 153 -10.03 2.47 -5.55
C ASN A 153 -10.35 1.01 -5.16
N PRO A 154 -11.62 0.61 -5.06
CA PRO A 154 -11.99 -0.75 -4.63
C PRO A 154 -11.36 -1.88 -5.44
N ASN A 155 -10.98 -1.63 -6.70
CA ASN A 155 -10.38 -2.67 -7.55
C ASN A 155 -8.92 -2.98 -7.17
N ASN A 156 -8.28 -2.12 -6.37
CA ASN A 156 -6.91 -2.28 -5.90
C ASN A 156 -6.82 -2.99 -4.55
N TYR A 157 -7.95 -3.52 -4.06
CA TYR A 157 -8.04 -4.29 -2.83
C TYR A 157 -8.80 -5.59 -3.07
N LEU A 158 -8.19 -6.69 -2.69
CA LEU A 158 -8.79 -8.03 -2.76
C LEU A 158 -9.02 -8.56 -1.36
N VAL A 159 -10.05 -9.36 -1.19
CA VAL A 159 -10.33 -10.06 0.06
C VAL A 159 -10.04 -11.54 -0.12
N VAL A 160 -9.17 -12.07 0.72
CA VAL A 160 -8.90 -13.49 0.87
C VAL A 160 -9.44 -13.96 2.22
N ARG A 161 -9.67 -15.26 2.37
CA ARG A 161 -10.09 -15.87 3.63
C ARG A 161 -9.08 -16.91 4.07
N ASN A 162 -8.80 -16.94 5.37
CA ASN A 162 -8.01 -18.01 5.94
C ASN A 162 -8.84 -19.30 6.09
N ARG A 163 -8.24 -20.37 6.57
CA ARG A 163 -8.93 -21.67 6.81
C ARG A 163 -10.10 -21.58 7.79
N LYS A 164 -10.19 -20.52 8.58
CA LYS A 164 -11.30 -20.25 9.52
C LYS A 164 -12.34 -19.28 8.93
N GLU A 165 -12.32 -19.05 7.62
CA GLU A 165 -13.20 -18.12 6.91
C GLU A 165 -13.08 -16.64 7.33
N LYS A 166 -12.05 -16.29 8.12
CA LYS A 166 -11.78 -14.92 8.51
C LYS A 166 -11.24 -14.12 7.31
N PRO A 167 -11.81 -12.96 6.99
CA PRO A 167 -11.39 -12.15 5.85
C PRO A 167 -10.12 -11.35 6.15
N PHE A 168 -9.27 -11.20 5.12
CA PHE A 168 -8.09 -10.35 5.11
C PHE A 168 -8.03 -9.57 3.80
N VAL A 169 -7.64 -8.31 3.86
CA VAL A 169 -7.53 -7.46 2.69
C VAL A 169 -6.10 -7.52 2.14
N VAL A 170 -5.99 -7.84 0.87
CA VAL A 170 -4.72 -7.85 0.13
C VAL A 170 -4.66 -6.61 -0.76
N VAL A 171 -3.63 -5.82 -0.58
CA VAL A 171 -3.34 -4.66 -1.45
C VAL A 171 -2.69 -5.16 -2.74
N ILE A 172 -3.16 -4.65 -3.86
CA ILE A 172 -2.57 -4.88 -5.17
C ILE A 172 -2.34 -3.56 -5.90
N ASP A 173 -1.52 -3.62 -6.94
CA ASP A 173 -1.27 -2.52 -7.87
C ASP A 173 -0.57 -1.29 -7.26
N TYR A 174 0.68 -1.11 -7.63
CA TYR A 174 1.54 0.00 -7.24
C TYR A 174 1.82 0.94 -8.43
N ASP A 175 1.01 0.88 -9.50
CA ASP A 175 1.22 1.60 -10.75
C ASP A 175 1.17 3.14 -10.60
N LYS A 176 0.67 3.64 -9.50
CA LYS A 176 0.59 5.08 -9.24
C LYS A 176 1.41 5.54 -8.04
N ALA A 177 2.18 4.62 -7.46
CA ALA A 177 3.14 4.99 -6.43
C ALA A 177 4.23 5.88 -7.04
N ASP A 178 4.39 7.10 -6.54
CA ASP A 178 5.39 8.06 -6.97
C ASP A 178 6.42 8.31 -5.87
N LEU A 179 7.40 7.42 -5.80
CA LEU A 179 8.47 7.52 -4.79
C LEU A 179 9.48 8.62 -5.12
N ALA A 180 9.57 9.03 -6.38
CA ALA A 180 10.56 9.96 -6.88
C ALA A 180 10.05 11.42 -6.94
N SER A 181 8.77 11.67 -6.68
CA SER A 181 8.22 13.01 -6.74
C SER A 181 8.85 13.93 -5.69
N GLU A 182 9.51 14.98 -6.15
CA GLU A 182 10.07 16.05 -5.30
C GLU A 182 8.99 17.06 -4.87
N ASN A 183 7.85 17.09 -5.55
CA ASN A 183 6.75 18.03 -5.32
C ASN A 183 5.89 17.71 -4.10
N MET A 184 6.39 16.90 -3.23
CA MET A 184 5.74 16.55 -1.99
C MET A 184 5.77 17.65 -0.94
N LYS A 185 5.35 18.81 -1.31
CA LYS A 185 4.83 19.73 -0.29
C LYS A 185 3.50 19.17 0.16
N ILE A 186 3.55 18.31 1.13
CA ILE A 186 2.39 18.05 1.95
C ILE A 186 2.04 19.42 2.54
N THR A 187 1.16 20.13 1.89
CA THR A 187 0.56 21.33 2.46
C THR A 187 -0.32 20.81 3.59
N GLY A 188 -0.32 21.43 4.75
CA GLY A 188 -1.13 21.02 5.91
C GLY A 188 -2.65 20.98 5.66
N ASP A 189 -3.06 20.98 4.41
CA ASP A 189 -4.42 20.88 3.93
C ASP A 189 -4.61 19.50 3.25
N PRO A 190 -5.30 18.54 3.92
CA PRO A 190 -5.54 17.22 3.35
C PRO A 190 -6.26 17.27 2.01
N ASP A 191 -7.04 18.33 1.75
CA ASP A 191 -7.74 18.52 0.48
C ASP A 191 -6.78 18.87 -0.66
N LYS A 192 -5.57 19.30 -0.35
CA LYS A 192 -4.50 19.54 -1.34
C LYS A 192 -3.59 18.34 -1.58
N PHE A 193 -3.72 17.32 -0.79
CA PHE A 193 -3.17 16.01 -1.08
C PHE A 193 -3.99 15.47 -2.26
N GLY A 194 -3.45 15.39 -3.45
CA GLY A 194 -4.11 15.02 -4.70
C GLY A 194 -5.15 13.89 -4.63
N TRP A 195 -5.06 13.05 -3.61
CA TRP A 195 -5.95 11.93 -3.31
C TRP A 195 -7.42 12.27 -3.21
N PHE A 196 -7.74 13.45 -2.68
CA PHE A 196 -9.12 13.84 -2.40
C PHE A 196 -9.77 14.60 -3.56
N ARG A 197 -9.03 14.83 -4.65
CA ARG A 197 -9.51 15.64 -5.76
C ARG A 197 -10.15 14.88 -6.90
N THR A 198 -9.92 13.57 -7.02
CA THR A 198 -10.43 12.78 -8.13
C THR A 198 -11.67 11.99 -7.75
N GLU A 199 -12.54 11.70 -8.72
CA GLU A 199 -13.70 10.81 -8.50
C GLU A 199 -13.28 9.41 -8.04
N LYS A 200 -12.10 8.95 -8.44
CA LYS A 200 -11.49 7.70 -7.99
C LYS A 200 -11.26 7.66 -6.49
N THR A 201 -11.09 8.80 -5.85
CA THR A 201 -10.85 8.94 -4.42
C THR A 201 -12.11 9.05 -3.57
N ARG A 202 -13.30 9.03 -4.15
CA ARG A 202 -14.57 8.95 -3.38
C ARG A 202 -14.60 7.73 -2.47
N PHE A 203 -13.97 6.65 -2.88
CA PHE A 203 -13.78 5.46 -2.06
C PHE A 203 -13.03 5.77 -0.74
N LEU A 204 -12.07 6.69 -0.76
CA LEU A 204 -11.29 7.09 0.40
C LEU A 204 -11.94 8.24 1.20
N SER A 205 -13.06 8.80 0.74
CA SER A 205 -13.71 9.92 1.44
C SER A 205 -14.10 9.60 2.89
N PRO A 206 -14.53 8.37 3.26
CA PRO A 206 -14.76 7.98 4.65
C PRO A 206 -13.47 7.93 5.48
N LEU A 207 -12.31 7.90 4.82
CA LEU A 207 -10.98 7.85 5.44
C LEU A 207 -10.37 9.25 5.63
N ARG A 208 -11.12 10.31 5.35
CA ARG A 208 -10.68 11.68 5.62
C ARG A 208 -10.53 11.91 7.12
N PRO A 209 -9.54 12.69 7.54
CA PRO A 209 -9.32 13.00 8.94
C PRO A 209 -10.56 13.42 9.74
N PRO A 210 -11.47 14.25 9.21
CA PRO A 210 -12.71 14.58 9.94
C PRO A 210 -13.62 13.37 10.21
N ASN A 211 -13.47 12.28 9.44
CA ASN A 211 -14.27 11.06 9.58
C ASN A 211 -13.59 10.02 10.49
N PHE A 212 -12.49 10.38 11.17
CA PHE A 212 -11.83 9.53 12.17
C PHE A 212 -12.46 9.64 13.56
N GLU A 213 -13.58 10.36 13.67
CA GLU A 213 -14.32 10.44 14.93
C GLU A 213 -14.72 9.04 15.40
N GLY A 214 -14.37 8.71 16.64
CA GLY A 214 -14.65 7.39 17.21
C GLY A 214 -13.68 6.28 16.79
N VAL A 215 -12.70 6.53 15.89
CA VAL A 215 -11.66 5.55 15.56
C VAL A 215 -10.66 5.47 16.70
N PRO A 216 -10.33 4.28 17.19
CA PRO A 216 -9.26 4.12 18.16
C PRO A 216 -7.92 4.67 17.61
N ILE A 217 -7.33 5.63 18.30
CA ILE A 217 -6.06 6.28 17.91
C ILE A 217 -4.93 5.25 17.79
N ASP A 218 -4.94 4.23 18.63
CA ASP A 218 -3.96 3.15 18.67
C ASP A 218 -3.84 2.39 17.33
N VAL A 219 -4.90 2.31 16.54
CA VAL A 219 -4.85 1.73 15.19
C VAL A 219 -3.82 2.46 14.33
N PHE A 220 -3.92 3.80 14.26
CA PHE A 220 -3.00 4.62 13.49
C PHE A 220 -1.63 4.76 14.17
N GLU A 221 -1.62 4.87 15.49
CA GLU A 221 -0.40 5.05 16.25
C GLU A 221 0.56 3.89 16.07
N ASN A 222 0.08 2.66 16.03
CA ASN A 222 0.91 1.49 15.77
C ASN A 222 1.54 1.56 14.36
N ARG A 223 0.76 1.91 13.33
CA ARG A 223 1.28 2.06 11.97
C ARG A 223 2.28 3.21 11.88
N LEU A 224 2.03 4.35 12.53
CA LEU A 224 2.98 5.46 12.60
C LEU A 224 4.28 5.06 13.30
N LYS A 225 4.21 4.31 14.39
CA LYS A 225 5.40 3.78 15.08
C LYS A 225 6.23 2.88 14.15
N GLU A 226 5.56 2.01 13.40
CA GLU A 226 6.25 1.17 12.40
C GLU A 226 6.92 2.01 11.31
N MET A 227 6.24 3.02 10.77
CA MET A 227 6.84 3.93 9.79
C MET A 227 8.07 4.66 10.33
N VAL A 228 7.97 5.21 11.51
CA VAL A 228 9.06 5.97 12.16
C VAL A 228 10.23 5.04 12.53
N SER A 229 9.98 3.76 12.74
CA SER A 229 11.01 2.77 13.05
C SER A 229 11.85 2.36 11.83
N ILE A 230 11.42 2.69 10.62
CA ILE A 230 12.20 2.39 9.41
C ILE A 230 13.49 3.20 9.41
N THR A 231 14.62 2.51 9.31
CA THR A 231 15.92 3.17 9.27
C THR A 231 16.40 3.44 7.85
N ARG A 232 17.33 4.39 7.71
CA ARG A 232 17.97 4.69 6.43
C ARG A 232 18.75 3.50 5.90
N GLU A 233 19.46 2.79 6.76
CA GLU A 233 20.23 1.60 6.43
C GLU A 233 19.34 0.47 5.92
N GLU A 234 18.20 0.27 6.56
CA GLU A 234 17.22 -0.74 6.16
C GLU A 234 16.69 -0.47 4.74
N LEU A 235 16.30 0.78 4.45
CA LEU A 235 15.84 1.17 3.12
C LEU A 235 16.95 1.10 2.07
N LEU A 236 18.16 1.58 2.38
CA LEU A 236 19.30 1.50 1.47
C LEU A 236 19.68 0.07 1.16
N GLY A 237 19.55 -0.85 2.11
CA GLY A 237 19.85 -2.27 1.94
C GLY A 237 19.05 -2.95 0.82
N VAL A 238 17.87 -2.40 0.47
CA VAL A 238 17.06 -2.89 -0.66
C VAL A 238 17.05 -1.91 -1.84
N ALA A 239 17.03 -0.60 -1.59
CA ALA A 239 16.98 0.40 -2.66
C ALA A 239 18.26 0.42 -3.51
N MET A 240 19.44 0.29 -2.88
CA MET A 240 20.71 0.29 -3.61
C MET A 240 20.79 -0.81 -4.65
N PRO A 241 20.67 -2.11 -4.30
CA PRO A 241 20.74 -3.18 -5.29
C PRO A 241 19.58 -3.12 -6.29
N LEU A 242 18.37 -2.73 -5.84
CA LEU A 242 17.20 -2.66 -6.70
C LEU A 242 17.31 -1.56 -7.77
N LEU A 243 17.94 -0.43 -7.46
CA LEU A 243 18.03 0.75 -8.35
C LEU A 243 19.41 0.88 -9.02
N GLU A 244 20.31 -0.08 -8.79
CA GLU A 244 21.65 -0.09 -9.38
C GLU A 244 21.62 -0.01 -10.91
N GLY A 245 22.50 0.83 -11.48
CA GLY A 245 22.65 0.96 -12.94
C GLY A 245 21.54 1.74 -13.66
N HIS A 246 20.54 2.30 -12.93
CA HIS A 246 19.40 2.98 -13.56
C HIS A 246 19.45 4.50 -13.52
N ALA A 247 20.26 5.09 -12.66
CA ALA A 247 20.43 6.53 -12.53
C ALA A 247 21.83 6.87 -11.99
N SER A 248 22.05 8.12 -11.59
CA SER A 248 23.29 8.49 -10.91
C SER A 248 23.50 7.61 -9.66
N SER A 249 24.76 7.40 -9.27
CA SER A 249 25.13 6.61 -8.08
C SER A 249 24.46 7.07 -6.78
N ASP A 250 23.91 8.29 -6.77
CA ASP A 250 23.24 8.91 -5.62
C ASP A 250 21.69 8.78 -5.67
N PHE A 251 21.12 8.20 -6.73
CA PHE A 251 19.67 8.19 -6.91
C PHE A 251 18.94 7.40 -5.82
N ALA A 252 19.44 6.22 -5.46
CA ALA A 252 18.84 5.43 -4.39
C ALA A 252 18.87 6.17 -3.05
N GLY A 253 19.98 6.86 -2.73
CA GLY A 253 20.09 7.71 -1.55
C GLY A 253 19.04 8.82 -1.53
N LYS A 254 18.84 9.50 -2.65
CA LYS A 254 17.81 10.55 -2.78
C LYS A 254 16.39 10.03 -2.55
N ILE A 255 16.05 8.88 -3.15
CA ILE A 255 14.74 8.24 -2.92
C ILE A 255 14.54 7.91 -1.44
N VAL A 256 15.54 7.32 -0.79
CA VAL A 256 15.47 6.97 0.62
C VAL A 256 15.33 8.21 1.50
N ASP A 257 16.11 9.25 1.26
CA ASP A 257 16.04 10.50 2.03
C ASP A 257 14.68 11.20 1.85
N LEU A 258 14.09 11.12 0.66
CA LEU A 258 12.77 11.63 0.36
C LEU A 258 11.68 10.83 1.13
N LEU A 259 11.76 9.51 1.15
CA LEU A 259 10.83 8.67 1.89
C LEU A 259 10.89 8.95 3.40
N LEU A 260 12.09 9.10 3.97
CA LEU A 260 12.25 9.44 5.39
C LEU A 260 11.72 10.83 5.72
N ALA A 261 11.90 11.81 4.83
CA ALA A 261 11.29 13.12 4.98
C ALA A 261 9.76 13.05 4.97
N ARG A 262 9.19 12.15 4.14
CA ARG A 262 7.75 11.88 4.11
C ARG A 262 7.25 11.24 5.40
N VAL A 263 7.96 10.25 5.92
CA VAL A 263 7.62 9.61 7.21
C VAL A 263 7.54 10.67 8.32
N LYS A 264 8.56 11.50 8.44
CA LYS A 264 8.59 12.58 9.44
C LYS A 264 7.40 13.52 9.31
N TYR A 265 7.09 13.91 8.09
CA TYR A 265 5.98 14.80 7.85
C TYR A 265 4.61 14.15 8.16
N ILE A 266 4.38 12.89 7.75
CA ILE A 266 3.16 12.15 8.08
C ILE A 266 3.00 12.04 9.59
N GLU A 267 4.08 11.73 10.31
CA GLU A 267 4.08 11.68 11.77
C GLU A 267 3.66 13.03 12.39
N GLU A 268 4.31 14.12 12.00
CA GLU A 268 4.00 15.45 12.52
C GLU A 268 2.56 15.88 12.22
N TYR A 269 2.08 15.57 11.01
CA TYR A 269 0.71 15.88 10.60
C TYR A 269 -0.32 15.12 11.44
N PHE A 270 -0.16 13.81 11.59
CA PHE A 270 -1.09 12.98 12.36
C PHE A 270 -1.08 13.33 13.85
N ARG A 271 0.10 13.56 14.43
CA ARG A 271 0.20 13.95 15.85
C ARG A 271 -0.50 15.27 16.12
N ARG A 272 -0.39 16.25 15.23
CA ARG A 272 -1.11 17.51 15.35
C ARG A 272 -2.62 17.32 15.25
N MET A 273 -3.07 16.52 14.28
CA MET A 273 -4.48 16.27 14.05
C MET A 273 -5.15 15.58 15.26
N PHE A 274 -4.53 14.54 15.79
CA PHE A 274 -5.07 13.85 16.97
C PHE A 274 -4.99 14.70 18.24
N LYS A 275 -3.94 15.46 18.41
CA LYS A 275 -3.81 16.40 19.53
C LYS A 275 -4.94 17.44 19.49
N SER A 276 -5.19 18.03 18.32
CA SER A 276 -6.29 18.97 18.13
C SER A 276 -7.67 18.35 18.44
N ALA A 277 -7.93 17.14 17.95
CA ALA A 277 -9.19 16.43 18.23
C ALA A 277 -9.36 16.12 19.71
N THR A 278 -8.30 15.70 20.40
CA THR A 278 -8.32 15.41 21.84
C THR A 278 -8.51 16.68 22.68
N GLU A 279 -7.81 17.75 22.33
CA GLU A 279 -7.95 19.05 23.01
C GLU A 279 -9.35 19.64 22.82
N THR A 280 -9.94 19.48 21.65
CA THR A 280 -11.30 19.89 21.36
C THR A 280 -12.31 19.07 22.18
N LYS A 281 -12.15 17.75 22.28
CA LYS A 281 -12.97 16.89 23.15
C LYS A 281 -12.94 17.34 24.61
N ASN A 282 -11.77 17.76 25.10
CA ASN A 282 -11.60 18.21 26.48
C ASN A 282 -12.13 19.63 26.73
N LYS A 283 -12.34 20.43 25.68
CA LYS A 283 -12.81 21.82 25.78
C LYS A 283 -14.29 22.01 25.48
N CYS A 284 -14.90 21.08 24.73
CA CYS A 284 -16.31 21.15 24.40
C CYS A 284 -17.13 20.41 25.43
N ASN A 285 -17.99 21.11 26.14
CA ASN A 285 -19.18 20.53 26.75
C ASN A 285 -20.08 20.02 25.61
N ASP A 286 -20.81 18.93 25.84
CA ASP A 286 -21.61 18.17 24.86
C ASP A 286 -22.56 18.99 23.95
N SER A 287 -22.80 20.27 24.21
CA SER A 287 -23.62 21.15 23.41
C SER A 287 -22.97 21.70 22.13
N ASP A 288 -21.65 21.73 22.04
CA ASP A 288 -20.94 22.35 20.89
C ASP A 288 -20.65 21.37 19.77
N TYR A 289 -20.76 20.07 20.01
CA TYR A 289 -20.51 19.03 19.02
C TYR A 289 -21.49 19.04 17.83
N SER A 290 -22.71 19.52 18.05
CA SER A 290 -23.75 19.61 17.02
C SER A 290 -23.45 20.63 15.92
N MET A 291 -22.67 21.68 16.21
CA MET A 291 -22.39 22.76 15.25
C MET A 291 -21.30 22.38 14.23
N PHE A 292 -20.30 21.58 14.59
CA PHE A 292 -19.23 21.19 13.66
C PHE A 292 -19.63 20.02 12.76
N GLY A 293 -20.39 19.05 13.25
CA GLY A 293 -20.89 17.92 12.45
C GLY A 293 -21.95 18.33 11.43
N ALA A 294 -22.87 19.24 11.81
CA ALA A 294 -23.96 19.68 10.94
C ALA A 294 -23.47 20.53 9.75
N SER A 295 -22.51 21.44 9.95
CA SER A 295 -22.06 22.33 8.88
C SER A 295 -21.31 21.60 7.75
N PHE A 296 -20.62 20.50 8.06
CA PHE A 296 -19.87 19.72 7.07
C PHE A 296 -20.79 18.78 6.27
N ILE A 297 -21.79 18.20 6.92
CA ILE A 297 -22.80 17.35 6.26
C ILE A 297 -23.70 18.20 5.35
N ASP A 298 -24.04 19.40 5.76
CA ASP A 298 -24.91 20.31 4.98
C ASP A 298 -24.22 20.92 3.77
N MET A 299 -22.91 21.16 3.81
CA MET A 299 -22.13 21.58 2.63
C MET A 299 -22.10 20.53 1.51
N TYR A 300 -22.25 19.25 1.83
CA TYR A 300 -22.27 18.16 0.85
C TYR A 300 -23.67 17.77 0.39
N LYS A 301 -24.74 18.05 1.18
CA LYS A 301 -26.12 17.79 0.78
C LYS A 301 -26.69 18.84 -0.17
N GLY A 302 -26.07 20.01 -0.26
CA GLY A 302 -26.54 21.14 -1.09
C GLY A 302 -26.12 21.15 -2.55
N LYS A 303 -25.42 20.12 -3.05
CA LYS A 303 -25.06 19.98 -4.48
C LYS A 303 -25.62 18.66 -5.01
N LYS A 304 -26.91 18.66 -5.28
CA LYS A 304 -27.55 17.78 -6.27
C LYS A 304 -27.62 18.52 -7.60
#